data_dc8987e5878a9addde5ec2125f03dc37
#
_entry.id   dc8987e5878a9addde5ec2125f03dc37
#
_cell.length_a   1.000
_cell.length_b   1.000
_cell.length_c   1.000
_cell.angle_alpha   90.00
_cell.angle_beta   90.00
_cell.angle_gamma   90.00
#
_symmetry.space_group_name_H-M   'P 1'
#
loop_
_entity.id
_entity.type
_entity.pdbx_description
1 polymer ?
#
loop_
_entity_poly.entity_id
_entity_poly.type
_entity_poly.pdbx_seq_one_letter_code
_entity_poly.pdbx_strand_id
1 'polypeptide(L)'
;VACVTAMTDVTGFGLFGHLAEICEGSNLNAVVHFDKIKLLNGVADYIAEGCVPGGTNRNFESYGHKIGPLTDYQKAVLCDPQTSGGLLIAVRPENEAEILEIAKKAGIELSEVGVLKPRQEGVLVKVE
;
A
#
# COMPACT_ATOMS: atom_id res chain seq x y z
N VAL A 1 -13.78 -9.07 11.18
CA VAL A 1 -14.80 -9.23 10.15
C VAL A 1 -14.42 -10.42 9.27
N ALA A 2 -15.37 -11.33 9.05
CA ALA A 2 -15.10 -12.62 8.37
C ALA A 2 -14.63 -12.49 6.91
N CYS A 3 -14.94 -11.38 6.25
CA CYS A 3 -14.53 -11.13 4.86
C CYS A 3 -13.07 -10.66 4.71
N VAL A 4 -12.41 -10.27 5.78
CA VAL A 4 -11.01 -9.83 5.77
C VAL A 4 -10.09 -11.05 5.86
N THR A 5 -9.19 -11.20 4.90
CA THR A 5 -8.24 -12.32 4.83
C THR A 5 -6.86 -11.97 5.38
N ALA A 6 -6.49 -10.70 5.34
CA ALA A 6 -5.27 -10.18 5.96
C ALA A 6 -5.48 -8.71 6.32
N MET A 7 -4.81 -8.27 7.36
CA MET A 7 -4.87 -6.88 7.81
C MET A 7 -3.57 -6.52 8.52
N THR A 8 -3.08 -5.32 8.24
CA THR A 8 -1.95 -4.74 8.97
C THR A 8 -2.14 -3.24 9.11
N ASP A 9 -1.60 -2.67 10.16
CA ASP A 9 -1.46 -1.22 10.26
C ASP A 9 -0.22 -0.78 9.48
N VAL A 10 -0.34 0.34 8.79
CA VAL A 10 0.78 0.92 8.03
C VAL A 10 1.58 1.81 8.97
N THR A 11 2.84 1.43 9.19
CA THR A 11 3.74 2.10 10.12
C THR A 11 5.06 2.51 9.44
N GLY A 12 6.16 2.43 10.15
CA GLY A 12 7.46 2.94 9.72
C GLY A 12 8.06 2.33 8.45
N PHE A 13 7.63 1.14 8.05
CA PHE A 13 8.09 0.54 6.78
C PHE A 13 7.37 1.09 5.54
N GLY A 14 6.34 1.91 5.74
CA GLY A 14 5.53 2.46 4.66
C GLY A 14 4.55 1.45 4.07
N LEU A 15 3.68 1.93 3.19
CA LEU A 15 2.66 1.10 2.57
C LEU A 15 3.26 -0.14 1.88
N PHE A 16 4.32 0.05 1.12
CA PHE A 16 4.92 -1.04 0.33
C PHE A 16 5.72 -2.02 1.15
N GLY A 17 6.31 -1.61 2.27
CA GLY A 17 6.94 -2.55 3.19
C GLY A 17 5.94 -3.56 3.74
N HIS A 18 4.80 -3.06 4.21
CA HIS A 18 3.75 -3.93 4.76
C HIS A 18 3.04 -4.74 3.67
N LEU A 19 2.82 -4.17 2.48
CA LEU A 19 2.24 -4.92 1.37
C LEU A 19 3.17 -6.06 0.92
N ALA A 20 4.46 -5.81 0.83
CA ALA A 20 5.44 -6.85 0.50
C ALA A 20 5.43 -7.99 1.53
N GLU A 21 5.28 -7.67 2.82
CA GLU A 21 5.14 -8.70 3.86
C GLU A 21 3.89 -9.57 3.65
N ILE A 22 2.75 -8.97 3.31
CA ILE A 22 1.53 -9.71 3.00
C ILE A 22 1.77 -10.63 1.80
N CYS A 23 2.39 -10.13 0.74
CA CYS A 23 2.69 -10.91 -0.45
C CYS A 23 3.62 -12.10 -0.16
N GLU A 24 4.69 -11.88 0.59
CA GLU A 24 5.62 -12.94 0.96
C GLU A 24 4.96 -14.00 1.85
N GLY A 25 4.25 -13.57 2.88
CA GLY A 25 3.61 -14.48 3.82
C GLY A 25 2.48 -15.30 3.22
N SER A 26 1.85 -14.81 2.17
CA SER A 26 0.72 -15.46 1.50
C SER A 26 1.08 -16.08 0.15
N ASN A 27 2.32 -15.97 -0.28
CA ASN A 27 2.80 -16.42 -1.58
C ASN A 27 1.97 -15.83 -2.74
N LEU A 28 1.83 -14.50 -2.72
CA LEU A 28 1.05 -13.75 -3.70
C LEU A 28 1.89 -12.62 -4.32
N ASN A 29 1.39 -12.10 -5.44
CA ASN A 29 1.83 -10.85 -6.03
C ASN A 29 0.76 -9.78 -5.80
N ALA A 30 1.15 -8.51 -5.86
CA ALA A 30 0.22 -7.39 -5.82
C ALA A 30 0.41 -6.48 -7.03
N VAL A 31 -0.68 -5.91 -7.50
CA VAL A 31 -0.69 -4.81 -8.46
C VAL A 31 -1.39 -3.64 -7.78
N VAL A 32 -0.69 -2.52 -7.68
CA VAL A 32 -1.20 -1.31 -7.02
C VAL A 32 -1.50 -0.25 -8.06
N HIS A 33 -2.70 0.31 -8.00
CA HIS A 33 -3.13 1.44 -8.82
C HIS A 33 -2.80 2.73 -8.08
N PHE A 34 -1.69 3.34 -8.44
CA PHE A 34 -1.16 4.51 -7.73
C PHE A 34 -2.15 5.67 -7.66
N ASP A 35 -2.91 5.90 -8.71
CA ASP A 35 -3.91 6.97 -8.79
C ASP A 35 -5.08 6.79 -7.83
N LYS A 36 -5.29 5.57 -7.31
CA LYS A 36 -6.35 5.28 -6.35
C LYS A 36 -5.92 5.45 -4.90
N ILE A 37 -4.64 5.71 -4.64
CA ILE A 37 -4.15 5.98 -3.30
C ILE A 37 -4.48 7.43 -2.94
N LYS A 38 -5.23 7.61 -1.86
CA LYS A 38 -5.57 8.95 -1.37
C LYS A 38 -4.43 9.52 -0.54
N LEU A 39 -4.03 10.72 -0.88
CA LEU A 39 -3.00 11.46 -0.16
C LEU A 39 -3.64 12.54 0.71
N LEU A 40 -2.99 12.86 1.81
CA LEU A 40 -3.34 14.02 2.60
C LEU A 40 -3.11 15.30 1.78
N ASN A 41 -3.87 16.35 2.09
CA ASN A 41 -3.73 17.63 1.41
C ASN A 41 -2.30 18.18 1.57
N GLY A 42 -1.73 18.66 0.48
CA GLY A 42 -0.40 19.27 0.47
C GLY A 42 0.76 18.31 0.27
N VAL A 43 0.55 16.99 0.30
CA VAL A 43 1.63 16.00 0.16
C VAL A 43 2.42 16.20 -1.12
N ALA A 44 1.75 16.37 -2.26
CA ALA A 44 2.41 16.56 -3.54
C ALA A 44 3.30 17.81 -3.55
N ASP A 45 2.81 18.90 -2.97
CA ASP A 45 3.55 20.17 -2.89
C ASP A 45 4.78 20.02 -2.00
N TYR A 46 4.66 19.39 -0.86
CA TYR A 46 5.79 19.14 0.04
C TYR A 46 6.84 18.23 -0.58
N ILE A 47 6.43 17.20 -1.30
CA ILE A 47 7.37 16.32 -2.03
C ILE A 47 8.11 17.13 -3.10
N ALA A 48 7.40 17.97 -3.86
CA ALA A 48 8.01 18.84 -4.87
C ALA A 48 9.05 19.80 -4.28
N GLU A 49 8.87 20.21 -3.02
CA GLU A 49 9.81 21.04 -2.28
C GLU A 49 10.97 20.24 -1.65
N GLY A 50 11.00 18.94 -1.84
CA GLY A 50 12.05 18.06 -1.30
C GLY A 50 11.81 17.59 0.14
N CYS A 51 10.61 17.77 0.66
CA CYS A 51 10.24 17.35 2.01
C CYS A 51 9.96 15.86 2.07
N VAL A 52 11.02 15.06 1.96
CA VAL A 52 10.94 13.59 2.00
C VAL A 52 11.79 13.09 3.18
N PRO A 53 11.21 12.28 4.11
CA PRO A 53 11.97 11.76 5.23
C PRO A 53 13.13 10.86 4.79
N GLY A 54 14.22 10.88 5.54
CA GLY A 54 15.35 9.95 5.30
C GLY A 54 14.94 8.48 5.41
N GLY A 55 13.91 8.18 6.20
CA GLY A 55 13.34 6.84 6.31
C GLY A 55 12.79 6.28 5.01
N THR A 56 12.33 7.12 4.09
CA THR A 56 11.86 6.71 2.76
C THR A 56 12.97 6.00 1.99
N ASN A 57 14.17 6.56 1.97
CA ASN A 57 15.30 5.96 1.28
C ASN A 57 15.73 4.65 1.96
N ARG A 58 15.81 4.63 3.30
CA ARG A 58 16.13 3.42 4.04
C ARG A 58 15.12 2.30 3.77
N ASN A 59 13.84 2.63 3.72
CA ASN A 59 12.79 1.68 3.36
C ASN A 59 13.02 1.12 1.97
N PHE A 60 13.21 1.98 0.98
CA PHE A 60 13.45 1.54 -0.39
C PHE A 60 14.72 0.70 -0.54
N GLU A 61 15.80 1.05 0.14
CA GLU A 61 17.02 0.24 0.17
C GLU A 61 16.76 -1.16 0.75
N SER A 62 15.89 -1.25 1.75
CA SER A 62 15.57 -2.52 2.42
C SER A 62 14.78 -3.48 1.53
N TYR A 63 13.76 -3.00 0.82
CA TYR A 63 12.83 -3.88 0.09
C TYR A 63 12.56 -3.49 -1.35
N GLY A 64 13.19 -2.44 -1.87
CA GLY A 64 12.94 -1.95 -3.22
C GLY A 64 13.20 -2.98 -4.32
N HIS A 65 14.10 -3.93 -4.08
CA HIS A 65 14.36 -5.05 -5.01
C HIS A 65 13.15 -5.99 -5.20
N LYS A 66 12.19 -5.95 -4.29
CA LYS A 66 10.94 -6.73 -4.36
C LYS A 66 9.84 -6.01 -5.11
N ILE A 67 10.06 -4.78 -5.50
CA ILE A 67 9.08 -3.88 -6.09
C ILE A 67 9.51 -3.55 -7.52
N GLY A 68 8.54 -3.48 -8.44
CA GLY A 68 8.77 -3.06 -9.81
C GLY A 68 9.20 -1.59 -9.90
N PRO A 69 9.50 -1.11 -11.12
CA PRO A 69 9.97 0.26 -11.30
C PRO A 69 9.03 1.30 -10.69
N LEU A 70 9.62 2.29 -10.02
CA LEU A 70 8.91 3.43 -9.41
C LEU A 70 9.51 4.74 -9.90
N THR A 71 8.68 5.75 -10.08
CA THR A 71 9.14 7.13 -10.17
C THR A 71 9.60 7.62 -8.80
N ASP A 72 10.38 8.69 -8.73
CA ASP A 72 10.79 9.28 -7.46
C ASP A 72 9.58 9.73 -6.63
N TYR A 73 8.55 10.26 -7.26
CA TYR A 73 7.31 10.65 -6.60
C TYR A 73 6.58 9.44 -6.01
N GLN A 74 6.45 8.36 -6.78
CA GLN A 74 5.83 7.13 -6.29
C GLN A 74 6.61 6.56 -5.11
N LYS A 75 7.93 6.54 -5.18
CA LYS A 75 8.79 6.10 -4.08
C LYS A 75 8.56 6.94 -2.82
N ALA A 76 8.49 8.26 -2.97
CA ALA A 76 8.27 9.17 -1.86
C ALA A 76 6.93 8.91 -1.15
N VAL A 77 5.91 8.52 -1.89
CA VAL A 77 4.58 8.20 -1.33
C VAL A 77 4.54 6.78 -0.75
N LEU A 78 4.97 5.80 -1.53
CA LEU A 78 4.75 4.38 -1.23
C LEU A 78 5.72 3.80 -0.19
N CYS A 79 6.89 4.40 -0.05
CA CYS A 79 7.91 4.01 0.93
C CYS A 79 7.99 4.98 2.12
N ASP A 80 7.04 5.91 2.22
CA ASP A 80 7.00 6.90 3.29
C ASP A 80 6.77 6.24 4.66
N PRO A 81 7.67 6.45 5.64
CA PRO A 81 7.43 5.95 7.00
C PRO A 81 6.25 6.69 7.63
N GLN A 82 5.27 5.95 8.12
CA GLN A 82 4.03 6.50 8.63
C GLN A 82 3.96 6.41 10.15
N THR A 83 3.50 7.48 10.79
CA THR A 83 3.19 7.47 12.24
C THR A 83 1.77 6.96 12.47
N SER A 84 0.84 7.35 11.60
CA SER A 84 -0.59 6.99 11.69
C SER A 84 -1.12 6.70 10.29
N GLY A 85 -0.60 5.65 9.67
CA GLY A 85 -0.88 5.33 8.27
C GLY A 85 -2.23 4.67 8.00
N GLY A 86 -2.93 4.24 9.04
CA GLY A 86 -4.19 3.53 8.89
C GLY A 86 -4.02 2.04 8.62
N LEU A 87 -5.07 1.40 8.16
CA LEU A 87 -5.11 -0.04 7.93
C LEU A 87 -5.02 -0.37 6.45
N LEU A 88 -4.18 -1.36 6.15
CA LEU A 88 -4.15 -2.05 4.87
C LEU A 88 -4.87 -3.39 5.05
N ILE A 89 -5.95 -3.59 4.31
CA ILE A 89 -6.77 -4.81 4.42
C ILE A 89 -6.84 -5.53 3.08
N ALA A 90 -6.81 -6.84 3.14
CA ALA A 90 -7.04 -7.71 2.00
C ALA A 90 -8.37 -8.46 2.18
N VAL A 91 -9.16 -8.47 1.12
CA VAL A 91 -10.45 -9.15 1.11
C VAL A 91 -10.59 -9.97 -0.16
N ARG A 92 -11.41 -11.00 -0.13
CA ARG A 92 -11.75 -11.73 -1.34
C ARG A 92 -12.61 -10.87 -2.26
N PRO A 93 -12.47 -11.00 -3.59
CA PRO A 93 -13.25 -10.19 -4.54
C PRO A 93 -14.75 -10.26 -4.31
N GLU A 94 -15.29 -11.43 -3.97
CA GLU A 94 -16.71 -11.62 -3.68
C GLU A 94 -17.21 -10.90 -2.43
N ASN A 95 -16.29 -10.46 -1.55
CA ASN A 95 -16.61 -9.76 -0.31
C ASN A 95 -16.33 -8.25 -0.37
N GLU A 96 -15.89 -7.73 -1.51
CA GLU A 96 -15.56 -6.31 -1.65
C GLU A 96 -16.75 -5.40 -1.31
N ALA A 97 -17.92 -5.69 -1.88
CA ALA A 97 -19.12 -4.90 -1.62
C ALA A 97 -19.51 -4.92 -0.14
N GLU A 98 -19.36 -6.07 0.52
CA GLU A 98 -19.65 -6.21 1.96
C GLU A 98 -18.75 -5.32 2.81
N ILE A 99 -17.44 -5.36 2.57
CA ILE A 99 -16.50 -4.55 3.37
C ILE A 99 -16.68 -3.04 3.13
N LEU A 100 -16.97 -2.65 1.90
CA LEU A 100 -17.24 -1.25 1.59
C LEU A 100 -18.49 -0.75 2.29
N GLU A 101 -19.53 -1.57 2.38
CA GLU A 101 -20.75 -1.20 3.11
C GLU A 101 -20.52 -1.12 4.61
N ILE A 102 -19.78 -2.06 5.20
CA ILE A 102 -19.42 -2.03 6.63
C ILE A 102 -18.65 -0.74 6.95
N ALA A 103 -17.67 -0.40 6.14
CA ALA A 103 -16.89 0.82 6.31
C ALA A 103 -17.76 2.07 6.21
N LYS A 104 -18.65 2.12 5.23
CA LYS A 104 -19.56 3.25 5.05
C LYS A 104 -20.48 3.45 6.25
N LYS A 105 -21.02 2.38 6.81
CA LYS A 105 -21.85 2.43 8.03
C LYS A 105 -21.06 2.94 9.25
N ALA A 106 -19.76 2.65 9.29
CA ALA A 106 -18.86 3.12 10.35
C ALA A 106 -18.31 4.53 10.10
N GLY A 107 -18.71 5.19 9.01
CA GLY A 107 -18.20 6.51 8.63
C GLY A 107 -16.77 6.50 8.11
N ILE A 108 -16.29 5.34 7.67
CA ILE A 108 -14.93 5.17 7.13
C ILE A 108 -15.01 5.11 5.60
N GLU A 109 -14.19 5.93 4.95
CA GLU A 109 -14.06 5.90 3.50
C GLU A 109 -12.96 4.92 3.12
N LEU A 110 -13.33 3.81 2.49
CA LEU A 110 -12.42 2.84 1.91
C LEU A 110 -12.43 2.93 0.39
N SER A 111 -11.28 2.68 -0.21
CA SER A 111 -11.17 2.51 -1.65
C SER A 111 -10.27 1.33 -1.98
N GLU A 112 -10.58 0.63 -3.06
CA GLU A 112 -9.68 -0.36 -3.62
C GLU A 112 -8.44 0.33 -4.16
N VAL A 113 -7.26 -0.07 -3.70
CA VAL A 113 -5.99 0.50 -4.17
C VAL A 113 -5.20 -0.48 -5.03
N GLY A 114 -5.65 -1.71 -5.13
CA GLY A 114 -4.98 -2.73 -5.92
C GLY A 114 -5.59 -4.10 -5.77
N VAL A 115 -4.93 -5.09 -6.37
CA VAL A 115 -5.37 -6.48 -6.34
C VAL A 115 -4.21 -7.41 -6.01
N LEU A 116 -4.52 -8.52 -5.35
CA LEU A 116 -3.58 -9.61 -5.09
C LEU A 116 -3.81 -10.70 -6.14
N LYS A 117 -2.73 -11.27 -6.62
CA LYS A 117 -2.72 -12.30 -7.68
C LYS A 117 -1.84 -13.47 -7.25
N PRO A 118 -2.01 -14.66 -7.86
CA PRO A 118 -1.10 -15.77 -7.62
C PRO A 118 0.35 -15.39 -7.88
N ARG A 119 1.26 -15.93 -7.05
CA ARG A 119 2.70 -15.63 -7.12
C ARG A 119 3.28 -16.05 -8.45
N GLN A 120 4.03 -15.14 -9.07
CA GLN A 120 4.81 -15.37 -10.29
C GLN A 120 6.27 -14.96 -10.05
N GLU A 121 7.16 -15.44 -10.91
CA GLU A 121 8.57 -15.03 -10.84
C GLU A 121 8.72 -13.52 -11.02
N GLY A 122 9.76 -12.97 -10.41
CA GLY A 122 10.08 -11.58 -10.48
C GLY A 122 9.67 -10.82 -9.21
N VAL A 123 9.36 -9.55 -9.37
CA VAL A 123 9.01 -8.68 -8.25
C VAL A 123 7.67 -9.07 -7.62
N LEU A 124 7.52 -8.78 -6.32
CA LEU A 124 6.29 -9.05 -5.58
C LEU A 124 5.20 -8.05 -5.88
N VAL A 125 5.55 -6.78 -6.03
CA VAL A 125 4.59 -5.68 -6.16
C VAL A 125 4.90 -4.89 -7.43
N LYS A 126 3.87 -4.66 -8.23
CA LYS A 126 3.94 -3.79 -9.41
C LYS A 126 3.01 -2.60 -9.22
N VAL A 127 3.41 -1.46 -9.78
CA VAL A 127 2.62 -0.23 -9.76
C VAL A 127 2.12 0.09 -11.18
N GLU A 128 0.84 0.40 -11.24
CA GLU A 128 0.19 0.86 -12.47
C GLU A 128 -0.43 2.25 -12.28
#